data_28b831f5d0ac3e0f8e30ab5ae489ca87
#
_entry.id   28b831f5d0ac3e0f8e30ab5ae489ca87
#
_cell.length_a   1.000
_cell.length_b   1.000
_cell.length_c   1.000
_cell.angle_alpha   90.00
_cell.angle_beta   90.00
_cell.angle_gamma   90.00
#
_symmetry.space_group_name_H-M   'P 1'
#
loop_
_entity.id
_entity.type
_entity.pdbx_description
1 polymer ?
#
loop_
_entity_poly.entity_id
_entity_poly.type
_entity_poly.pdbx_seq_one_letter_code
_entity_poly.pdbx_strand_id
1 'polypeptide(L)'
;MTSPIQRRTLLLAAAVLPLAGACTAWSGAGSQSSAEAQLAELERASGGRLGVAGFNTGSGVRLQHRAHERFPLCSTFKLMLAAAVLERSTRDGSLLSRNLSYGKGDLIDHSPITEKHVATGMTVAAMCAATIQYSDNAAANLLLKELGGPATVTAFARGIGDQTFRLDRTEPELNTSIPGDPRDTTTPSAMSDSIQRLVLGDALGAAQRDQLKTWLLGNTTSTERFLAGVPAGWKVGDKTGSGSYGSTNDVGVLWPPAGAPVVLSVYLTFPQKDAKGRSDVIASATRIVVAALAG
;
A
#
# COMPACT_ATOMS: atom_id res chain seq x y z
N MET A 1 -41.02 32.82 83.77
CA MET A 1 -39.75 32.90 83.11
C MET A 1 -39.66 31.67 82.18
N THR A 2 -40.04 31.84 80.96
CA THR A 2 -40.27 30.74 79.97
C THR A 2 -39.23 30.82 78.88
N SER A 3 -38.44 29.73 78.74
CA SER A 3 -37.50 29.55 77.61
C SER A 3 -38.22 29.03 76.35
N PRO A 4 -37.87 29.49 75.19
CA PRO A 4 -38.46 28.97 73.92
C PRO A 4 -37.68 27.78 73.36
N ILE A 5 -38.44 26.84 72.90
CA ILE A 5 -38.01 25.62 72.19
C ILE A 5 -37.58 25.98 70.75
N GLN A 6 -36.35 25.66 70.39
CA GLN A 6 -35.87 25.74 68.98
C GLN A 6 -36.29 24.50 68.22
N ARG A 7 -37.06 24.69 67.13
CA ARG A 7 -37.38 23.66 66.13
C ARG A 7 -36.23 23.54 65.14
N ARG A 8 -35.55 22.39 65.07
CA ARG A 8 -34.58 22.05 64.05
C ARG A 8 -35.31 21.45 62.84
N THR A 9 -35.31 22.17 61.75
CA THR A 9 -35.78 21.67 60.44
C THR A 9 -34.68 20.85 59.78
N LEU A 10 -34.92 19.60 59.60
CA LEU A 10 -34.05 18.69 58.74
C LEU A 10 -34.37 18.92 57.27
N LEU A 11 -33.42 19.49 56.56
CA LEU A 11 -33.45 19.51 55.10
C LEU A 11 -32.81 18.19 54.56
N LEU A 12 -33.64 17.35 53.97
CA LEU A 12 -33.18 16.20 53.16
C LEU A 12 -32.73 16.73 51.80
N ALA A 13 -31.44 16.74 51.55
CA ALA A 13 -30.88 16.97 50.23
C ALA A 13 -30.91 15.66 49.43
N ALA A 14 -31.76 15.57 48.43
CA ALA A 14 -31.76 14.50 47.45
C ALA A 14 -30.62 14.72 46.47
N ALA A 15 -29.58 13.90 46.56
CA ALA A 15 -28.50 13.86 45.56
C ALA A 15 -28.98 13.13 44.30
N VAL A 16 -29.22 13.86 43.22
CA VAL A 16 -29.42 13.33 41.88
C VAL A 16 -28.05 13.07 41.28
N LEU A 17 -27.65 11.81 41.19
CA LEU A 17 -26.48 11.36 40.42
C LEU A 17 -26.83 11.40 38.92
N PRO A 18 -26.07 12.08 38.06
CA PRO A 18 -26.24 11.95 36.65
C PRO A 18 -25.67 10.56 36.24
N LEU A 19 -26.51 9.67 35.70
CA LEU A 19 -26.06 8.53 34.88
C LEU A 19 -25.43 9.09 33.59
N ALA A 20 -24.13 9.34 33.63
CA ALA A 20 -23.36 9.56 32.40
C ALA A 20 -23.27 8.21 31.68
N GLY A 21 -23.94 8.14 30.55
CA GLY A 21 -23.92 6.98 29.67
C GLY A 21 -22.52 6.65 29.20
N ALA A 22 -21.97 5.57 29.73
CA ALA A 22 -20.82 4.90 29.17
C ALA A 22 -21.32 3.96 28.08
N CYS A 23 -21.58 4.51 26.89
CA CYS A 23 -21.85 3.72 25.69
C CYS A 23 -20.92 4.17 24.57
N THR A 24 -20.29 3.18 23.93
CA THR A 24 -19.65 3.21 22.61
C THR A 24 -18.13 3.32 22.49
N ALA A 25 -17.38 2.54 23.29
CA ALA A 25 -15.98 2.29 22.95
C ALA A 25 -15.64 0.79 22.77
N TRP A 26 -16.61 -0.11 22.83
CA TRP A 26 -16.35 -1.55 22.87
C TRP A 26 -16.57 -2.30 21.55
N SER A 27 -17.21 -1.70 20.54
CA SER A 27 -17.48 -2.38 19.27
C SER A 27 -16.25 -2.50 18.38
N GLY A 28 -15.30 -1.55 18.45
CA GLY A 28 -14.12 -1.54 17.58
C GLY A 28 -13.02 -2.56 17.95
N ALA A 29 -12.77 -2.76 19.23
CA ALA A 29 -11.70 -3.66 19.69
C ALA A 29 -12.03 -5.14 19.44
N GLY A 30 -13.30 -5.52 19.55
CA GLY A 30 -13.74 -6.89 19.26
C GLY A 30 -13.66 -7.26 17.77
N SER A 31 -13.92 -6.33 16.88
CA SER A 31 -13.83 -6.57 15.43
C SER A 31 -12.39 -6.66 14.93
N GLN A 32 -11.47 -5.86 15.47
CA GLN A 32 -10.05 -5.91 15.14
C GLN A 32 -9.40 -7.21 15.58
N SER A 33 -9.59 -7.64 16.82
CA SER A 33 -9.04 -8.93 17.30
C SER A 33 -9.56 -10.12 16.50
N SER A 34 -10.83 -10.08 16.05
CA SER A 34 -11.39 -11.07 15.13
C SER A 34 -10.73 -11.03 13.74
N ALA A 35 -10.47 -9.85 13.18
CA ALA A 35 -9.83 -9.70 11.88
C ALA A 35 -8.35 -10.13 11.91
N GLU A 36 -7.62 -9.81 12.97
CA GLU A 36 -6.25 -10.29 13.17
C GLU A 36 -6.19 -11.82 13.27
N ALA A 37 -7.13 -12.44 14.00
CA ALA A 37 -7.25 -13.89 14.07
C ALA A 37 -7.58 -14.52 12.70
N GLN A 38 -8.44 -13.86 11.89
CA GLN A 38 -8.75 -14.32 10.54
C GLN A 38 -7.53 -14.22 9.61
N LEU A 39 -6.69 -13.16 9.71
CA LEU A 39 -5.46 -13.04 8.95
C LEU A 39 -4.43 -14.11 9.34
N ALA A 40 -4.30 -14.42 10.64
CA ALA A 40 -3.43 -15.48 11.11
C ALA A 40 -3.89 -16.87 10.63
N GLU A 41 -5.20 -17.12 10.60
CA GLU A 41 -5.76 -18.36 10.08
C GLU A 41 -5.57 -18.46 8.55
N LEU A 42 -5.77 -17.37 7.83
CA LEU A 42 -5.52 -17.30 6.39
C LEU A 42 -4.04 -17.60 6.07
N GLU A 43 -3.10 -17.05 6.84
CA GLU A 43 -1.68 -17.35 6.72
C GLU A 43 -1.42 -18.84 6.92
N ARG A 44 -1.92 -19.39 8.02
CA ARG A 44 -1.75 -20.81 8.35
C ARG A 44 -2.31 -21.72 7.25
N ALA A 45 -3.51 -21.42 6.76
CA ALA A 45 -4.17 -22.19 5.70
C ALA A 45 -3.46 -22.07 4.34
N SER A 46 -2.81 -20.95 4.08
CA SER A 46 -2.04 -20.74 2.83
C SER A 46 -0.75 -21.53 2.79
N GLY A 47 -0.15 -21.85 3.94
CA GLY A 47 1.17 -22.43 4.07
C GLY A 47 2.32 -21.47 3.75
N GLY A 48 2.01 -20.20 3.52
CA GLY A 48 2.97 -19.16 3.26
C GLY A 48 3.21 -18.26 4.46
N ARG A 49 3.98 -17.19 4.28
CA ARG A 49 4.17 -16.08 5.22
C ARG A 49 3.45 -14.86 4.67
N LEU A 50 2.43 -14.40 5.39
CA LEU A 50 1.53 -13.30 5.00
C LEU A 50 1.86 -12.04 5.81
N GLY A 51 2.11 -10.93 5.14
CA GLY A 51 2.28 -9.61 5.75
C GLY A 51 1.16 -8.66 5.32
N VAL A 52 0.49 -8.02 6.26
CA VAL A 52 -0.62 -7.10 6.00
C VAL A 52 -0.47 -5.83 6.83
N ALA A 53 -0.65 -4.69 6.21
CA ALA A 53 -0.86 -3.42 6.90
C ALA A 53 -1.94 -2.63 6.16
N GLY A 54 -3.04 -2.41 6.85
CA GLY A 54 -4.16 -1.62 6.37
C GLY A 54 -4.56 -0.56 7.38
N PHE A 55 -5.04 0.60 6.93
CA PHE A 55 -5.67 1.56 7.81
C PHE A 55 -6.71 2.41 7.09
N ASN A 56 -7.76 2.77 7.82
CA ASN A 56 -8.77 3.71 7.37
C ASN A 56 -8.28 5.14 7.62
N THR A 57 -8.21 5.96 6.58
CA THR A 57 -7.64 7.31 6.65
C THR A 57 -8.52 8.32 7.39
N GLY A 58 -9.79 8.03 7.58
CA GLY A 58 -10.72 8.88 8.33
C GLY A 58 -10.73 8.60 9.83
N SER A 59 -10.80 7.31 10.21
CA SER A 59 -10.82 6.91 11.63
C SER A 59 -9.43 6.73 12.23
N GLY A 60 -8.39 6.54 11.39
CA GLY A 60 -7.05 6.18 11.83
C GLY A 60 -6.91 4.74 12.34
N VAL A 61 -7.98 3.94 12.31
CA VAL A 61 -7.96 2.54 12.75
C VAL A 61 -7.05 1.73 11.83
N ARG A 62 -6.15 0.95 12.44
CA ARG A 62 -5.16 0.13 11.74
C ARG A 62 -5.42 -1.36 11.99
N LEU A 63 -5.22 -2.18 10.95
CA LEU A 63 -5.21 -3.64 11.04
C LEU A 63 -3.86 -4.13 10.53
N GLN A 64 -3.17 -4.95 11.31
CA GLN A 64 -1.80 -5.35 11.05
C GLN A 64 -1.59 -6.85 11.29
N HIS A 65 -0.82 -7.48 10.40
CA HIS A 65 -0.33 -8.84 10.57
C HIS A 65 1.08 -8.92 9.99
N ARG A 66 2.08 -9.30 10.78
CA ARG A 66 3.51 -9.24 10.42
C ARG A 66 3.92 -7.93 9.75
N ALA A 67 3.27 -6.83 10.10
CA ALA A 67 3.35 -5.55 9.39
C ALA A 67 4.75 -4.91 9.42
N HIS A 68 5.61 -5.32 10.35
CA HIS A 68 6.97 -4.81 10.53
C HIS A 68 8.05 -5.79 10.09
N GLU A 69 7.67 -6.96 9.55
CA GLU A 69 8.60 -7.91 8.96
C GLU A 69 8.93 -7.54 7.51
N ARG A 70 10.14 -7.85 7.06
CA ARG A 70 10.55 -7.59 5.67
C ARG A 70 9.98 -8.61 4.70
N PHE A 71 9.51 -8.10 3.58
CA PHE A 71 9.03 -8.89 2.43
C PHE A 71 9.67 -8.39 1.13
N PRO A 72 9.89 -9.28 0.14
CA PRO A 72 10.37 -8.88 -1.18
C PRO A 72 9.41 -7.88 -1.83
N LEU A 73 9.95 -6.79 -2.38
CA LEU A 73 9.17 -5.78 -3.10
C LEU A 73 8.52 -6.37 -4.35
N CYS A 74 9.27 -7.14 -5.11
CA CYS A 74 8.94 -7.44 -6.50
C CYS A 74 8.46 -6.15 -7.19
N SER A 75 7.58 -6.22 -8.15
CA SER A 75 7.14 -5.04 -8.92
C SER A 75 6.39 -3.97 -8.12
N THR A 76 6.14 -4.13 -6.80
CA THR A 76 5.56 -3.03 -6.00
C THR A 76 6.50 -1.82 -5.87
N PHE A 77 7.83 -2.00 -6.07
CA PHE A 77 8.77 -0.88 -6.09
C PHE A 77 8.45 0.14 -7.19
N LYS A 78 7.76 -0.26 -8.26
CA LYS A 78 7.42 0.57 -9.41
C LYS A 78 6.53 1.76 -9.04
N LEU A 79 5.74 1.64 -7.96
CA LEU A 79 5.01 2.76 -7.37
C LEU A 79 5.98 3.83 -6.87
N MET A 80 6.99 3.44 -6.08
CA MET A 80 8.00 4.35 -5.57
C MET A 80 8.86 4.94 -6.69
N LEU A 81 9.18 4.16 -7.72
CA LEU A 81 9.90 4.61 -8.91
C LEU A 81 9.12 5.71 -9.65
N ALA A 82 7.85 5.50 -9.94
CA ALA A 82 7.01 6.49 -10.63
C ALA A 82 6.85 7.77 -9.77
N ALA A 83 6.71 7.63 -8.45
CA ALA A 83 6.67 8.76 -7.53
C ALA A 83 7.98 9.55 -7.52
N ALA A 84 9.13 8.88 -7.55
CA ALA A 84 10.45 9.53 -7.64
C ALA A 84 10.63 10.30 -8.97
N VAL A 85 10.14 9.75 -10.08
CA VAL A 85 10.12 10.45 -11.38
C VAL A 85 9.24 11.71 -11.29
N LEU A 86 8.05 11.60 -10.70
CA LEU A 86 7.14 12.73 -10.52
C LEU A 86 7.74 13.82 -9.62
N GLU A 87 8.40 13.42 -8.52
CA GLU A 87 9.10 14.38 -7.66
C GLU A 87 10.20 15.10 -8.44
N ARG A 88 11.02 14.38 -9.19
CA ARG A 88 12.08 14.99 -10.01
C ARG A 88 11.53 15.93 -11.06
N SER A 89 10.35 15.66 -11.61
CA SER A 89 9.69 16.51 -12.61
C SER A 89 9.32 17.90 -12.09
N THR A 90 9.26 18.10 -10.78
CA THR A 90 9.04 19.43 -10.18
C THR A 90 10.24 20.37 -10.37
N ARG A 91 11.44 19.80 -10.51
CA ARG A 91 12.70 20.53 -10.75
C ARG A 91 13.14 20.52 -12.20
N ASP A 92 12.65 19.55 -12.98
CA ASP A 92 12.87 19.43 -14.43
C ASP A 92 11.51 19.32 -15.13
N GLY A 93 10.93 20.47 -15.47
CA GLY A 93 9.60 20.54 -16.09
C GLY A 93 9.51 19.86 -17.47
N SER A 94 10.65 19.56 -18.11
CA SER A 94 10.69 18.85 -19.39
C SER A 94 10.73 17.31 -19.21
N LEU A 95 11.03 16.81 -18.02
CA LEU A 95 11.29 15.40 -17.78
C LEU A 95 10.17 14.49 -18.28
N LEU A 96 8.93 14.76 -17.92
CA LEU A 96 7.80 13.88 -18.27
C LEU A 96 7.53 13.81 -19.78
N SER A 97 7.81 14.89 -20.52
CA SER A 97 7.65 14.93 -21.98
C SER A 97 8.88 14.44 -22.74
N ARG A 98 10.02 14.25 -22.07
CA ARG A 98 11.26 13.74 -22.68
C ARG A 98 11.03 12.36 -23.25
N ASN A 99 11.36 12.20 -24.56
CA ASN A 99 11.31 10.90 -25.23
C ASN A 99 12.62 10.16 -25.00
N LEU A 100 12.54 8.94 -24.48
CA LEU A 100 13.68 8.03 -24.30
C LEU A 100 13.69 7.03 -25.45
N SER A 101 14.76 7.03 -26.23
CA SER A 101 15.02 6.00 -27.24
C SER A 101 15.68 4.80 -26.58
N TYR A 102 15.31 3.61 -27.01
CA TYR A 102 15.86 2.34 -26.56
C TYR A 102 15.84 1.32 -27.70
N GLY A 103 16.58 0.23 -27.55
CA GLY A 103 16.69 -0.80 -28.57
C GLY A 103 16.10 -2.13 -28.14
N LYS A 104 16.11 -3.11 -29.06
CA LYS A 104 15.68 -4.48 -28.75
C LYS A 104 16.49 -5.12 -27.62
N GLY A 105 17.76 -4.71 -27.45
CA GLY A 105 18.61 -5.20 -26.35
C GLY A 105 18.22 -4.69 -24.95
N ASP A 106 17.37 -3.67 -24.85
CA ASP A 106 16.85 -3.17 -23.57
C ASP A 106 15.56 -3.90 -23.15
N LEU A 107 14.96 -4.70 -24.06
CA LEU A 107 13.78 -5.49 -23.76
C LEU A 107 14.15 -6.72 -22.93
N ILE A 108 13.34 -6.98 -21.92
CA ILE A 108 13.44 -8.14 -21.03
C ILE A 108 12.06 -8.78 -20.87
N ASP A 109 12.00 -9.94 -20.23
CA ASP A 109 10.73 -10.61 -19.96
C ASP A 109 9.73 -9.67 -19.31
N HIS A 110 8.48 -9.76 -19.75
CA HIS A 110 7.36 -8.91 -19.32
C HIS A 110 7.56 -7.42 -19.66
N SER A 111 7.65 -7.13 -20.96
CA SER A 111 7.77 -5.76 -21.51
C SER A 111 6.64 -5.44 -22.51
N PRO A 112 5.34 -5.61 -22.14
CA PRO A 112 4.21 -5.66 -23.08
C PRO A 112 3.91 -4.35 -23.79
N ILE A 113 4.39 -3.24 -23.29
CA ILE A 113 4.21 -1.90 -23.87
C ILE A 113 5.48 -1.46 -24.57
N THR A 114 6.63 -1.54 -23.92
CA THR A 114 7.91 -1.10 -24.52
C THR A 114 8.25 -1.88 -25.77
N GLU A 115 7.92 -3.18 -25.87
CA GLU A 115 8.15 -3.98 -27.10
C GLU A 115 7.48 -3.39 -28.36
N LYS A 116 6.37 -2.65 -28.20
CA LYS A 116 5.60 -2.05 -29.29
C LYS A 116 6.16 -0.69 -29.75
N HIS A 117 7.06 -0.10 -28.97
CA HIS A 117 7.54 1.26 -29.18
C HIS A 117 9.06 1.36 -29.41
N VAL A 118 9.74 0.25 -29.73
CA VAL A 118 11.19 0.23 -29.97
C VAL A 118 11.61 1.20 -31.08
N ALA A 119 10.79 1.34 -32.13
CA ALA A 119 11.11 2.21 -33.27
C ALA A 119 10.91 3.70 -32.99
N THR A 120 10.06 4.06 -32.03
CA THR A 120 9.66 5.46 -31.73
C THR A 120 10.22 5.98 -30.42
N GLY A 121 10.64 5.10 -29.53
CA GLY A 121 10.84 5.44 -28.13
C GLY A 121 9.52 5.72 -27.41
N MET A 122 9.61 6.13 -26.17
CA MET A 122 8.46 6.50 -25.34
C MET A 122 8.82 7.69 -24.45
N THR A 123 7.84 8.56 -24.19
CA THR A 123 8.03 9.59 -23.18
C THR A 123 8.19 9.00 -21.79
N VAL A 124 8.89 9.70 -20.91
CA VAL A 124 9.04 9.31 -19.49
C VAL A 124 7.67 9.13 -18.83
N ALA A 125 6.70 9.99 -19.13
CA ALA A 125 5.33 9.84 -18.62
C ALA A 125 4.66 8.53 -19.12
N ALA A 126 4.81 8.20 -20.40
CA ALA A 126 4.28 6.97 -20.96
C ALA A 126 4.97 5.71 -20.37
N MET A 127 6.27 5.77 -20.09
CA MET A 127 7.00 4.71 -19.39
C MET A 127 6.52 4.54 -17.95
N CYS A 128 6.26 5.64 -17.21
CA CYS A 128 5.66 5.55 -15.87
C CYS A 128 4.28 4.88 -15.92
N ALA A 129 3.43 5.26 -16.87
CA ALA A 129 2.13 4.63 -17.07
C ALA A 129 2.28 3.13 -17.37
N ALA A 130 3.16 2.74 -18.31
CA ALA A 130 3.42 1.34 -18.63
C ALA A 130 3.94 0.54 -17.42
N THR A 131 4.84 1.13 -16.65
CA THR A 131 5.42 0.55 -15.42
C THR A 131 4.35 0.29 -14.35
N ILE A 132 3.42 1.20 -14.13
CA ILE A 132 2.34 1.04 -13.14
C ILE A 132 1.23 0.14 -13.68
N GLN A 133 0.69 0.45 -14.85
CA GLN A 133 -0.55 -0.14 -15.35
C GLN A 133 -0.37 -1.57 -15.89
N TYR A 134 0.78 -1.85 -16.48
CA TYR A 134 1.10 -3.14 -17.11
C TYR A 134 2.27 -3.86 -16.45
N SER A 135 2.86 -3.23 -15.44
CA SER A 135 4.07 -3.76 -14.78
C SER A 135 5.26 -3.97 -15.73
N ASP A 136 5.40 -3.17 -16.80
CA ASP A 136 6.43 -3.29 -17.82
C ASP A 136 7.84 -3.18 -17.21
N ASN A 137 8.64 -4.22 -17.39
CA ASN A 137 9.96 -4.33 -16.77
C ASN A 137 11.03 -3.50 -17.48
N ALA A 138 11.01 -3.46 -18.82
CA ALA A 138 11.96 -2.65 -19.57
C ALA A 138 11.71 -1.16 -19.34
N ALA A 139 10.44 -0.72 -19.27
CA ALA A 139 10.09 0.65 -18.90
C ALA A 139 10.65 0.99 -17.52
N ALA A 140 10.50 0.10 -16.53
CA ALA A 140 11.02 0.33 -15.19
C ALA A 140 12.55 0.46 -15.18
N ASN A 141 13.29 -0.38 -15.90
CA ASN A 141 14.75 -0.30 -15.99
C ASN A 141 15.23 0.96 -16.71
N LEU A 142 14.53 1.39 -17.76
CA LEU A 142 14.83 2.66 -18.45
C LEU A 142 14.60 3.86 -17.55
N LEU A 143 13.53 3.87 -16.75
CA LEU A 143 13.28 4.92 -15.76
C LEU A 143 14.30 4.89 -14.62
N LEU A 144 14.72 3.71 -14.14
CA LEU A 144 15.80 3.59 -13.16
C LEU A 144 17.11 4.19 -13.70
N LYS A 145 17.44 3.88 -14.96
CA LYS A 145 18.62 4.46 -15.64
C LYS A 145 18.54 5.98 -15.74
N GLU A 146 17.37 6.53 -16.12
CA GLU A 146 17.11 7.97 -16.21
C GLU A 146 17.27 8.67 -14.86
N LEU A 147 16.87 8.02 -13.76
CA LEU A 147 17.02 8.55 -12.41
C LEU A 147 18.43 8.41 -11.82
N GLY A 148 19.30 7.54 -12.38
CA GLY A 148 20.64 7.25 -11.87
C GLY A 148 20.73 5.97 -11.03
N GLY A 149 19.78 5.06 -11.18
CA GLY A 149 19.79 3.72 -10.62
C GLY A 149 18.93 3.48 -9.37
N PRO A 150 18.89 2.23 -8.88
CA PRO A 150 18.06 1.81 -7.75
C PRO A 150 18.25 2.63 -6.47
N ALA A 151 19.50 3.02 -6.18
CA ALA A 151 19.86 3.79 -4.99
C ALA A 151 19.12 5.15 -4.93
N THR A 152 18.80 5.74 -6.09
CA THR A 152 18.05 7.01 -6.15
C THR A 152 16.62 6.84 -5.67
N VAL A 153 15.97 5.72 -5.99
CA VAL A 153 14.62 5.43 -5.48
C VAL A 153 14.65 5.17 -3.97
N THR A 154 15.69 4.49 -3.49
CA THR A 154 15.91 4.33 -2.05
C THR A 154 16.13 5.68 -1.36
N ALA A 155 16.91 6.58 -1.95
CA ALA A 155 17.13 7.93 -1.41
C ALA A 155 15.82 8.75 -1.41
N PHE A 156 15.02 8.65 -2.46
CA PHE A 156 13.69 9.27 -2.49
C PHE A 156 12.79 8.76 -1.35
N ALA A 157 12.76 7.43 -1.12
CA ALA A 157 12.01 6.86 0.00
C ALA A 157 12.46 7.47 1.35
N ARG A 158 13.77 7.63 1.56
CA ARG A 158 14.30 8.31 2.77
C ARG A 158 13.81 9.76 2.86
N GLY A 159 13.77 10.47 1.73
CA GLY A 159 13.30 11.85 1.65
C GLY A 159 11.84 12.04 2.07
N ILE A 160 10.98 11.05 1.83
CA ILE A 160 9.60 11.06 2.28
C ILE A 160 9.40 10.40 3.65
N GLY A 161 10.48 10.05 4.36
CA GLY A 161 10.47 9.50 5.72
C GLY A 161 10.37 7.99 5.83
N ASP A 162 10.48 7.23 4.74
CA ASP A 162 10.54 5.76 4.78
C ASP A 162 11.99 5.29 4.98
N GLN A 163 12.29 4.82 6.19
CA GLN A 163 13.63 4.31 6.57
C GLN A 163 13.79 2.82 6.28
N THR A 164 12.75 2.15 5.80
CA THR A 164 12.70 0.68 5.66
C THR A 164 12.84 0.22 4.21
N PHE A 165 12.17 0.89 3.29
CA PHE A 165 12.25 0.59 1.86
C PHE A 165 13.70 0.56 1.37
N ARG A 166 14.08 -0.44 0.59
CA ARG A 166 15.35 -0.46 -0.14
C ARG A 166 15.21 -1.17 -1.47
N LEU A 167 15.75 -0.56 -2.48
CA LEU A 167 15.90 -1.12 -3.82
C LEU A 167 17.39 -1.19 -4.15
N ASP A 168 17.87 -2.36 -4.48
CA ASP A 168 19.29 -2.64 -4.69
C ASP A 168 19.59 -3.07 -6.13
N ARG A 169 18.64 -3.73 -6.78
CA ARG A 169 18.80 -4.34 -8.10
C ARG A 169 17.75 -3.81 -9.08
N THR A 170 17.90 -4.19 -10.34
CA THR A 170 16.95 -3.90 -11.44
C THR A 170 16.08 -5.12 -11.74
N GLU A 171 15.13 -4.99 -12.67
CA GLU A 171 14.41 -6.11 -13.24
C GLU A 171 15.33 -6.94 -14.17
N PRO A 172 15.28 -8.28 -14.18
CA PRO A 172 14.39 -9.12 -13.37
C PRO A 172 15.02 -9.59 -12.03
N GLU A 173 16.30 -9.27 -11.74
CA GLU A 173 17.07 -9.82 -10.60
C GLU A 173 16.46 -9.52 -9.23
N LEU A 174 15.76 -8.39 -9.10
CA LEU A 174 15.10 -8.03 -7.84
C LEU A 174 13.97 -8.99 -7.43
N ASN A 175 13.48 -9.82 -8.38
CA ASN A 175 12.38 -10.77 -8.14
C ASN A 175 12.84 -12.15 -7.63
N THR A 176 14.12 -12.33 -7.32
CA THR A 176 14.63 -13.61 -6.78
C THR A 176 14.03 -13.98 -5.43
N SER A 177 13.59 -13.00 -4.65
CA SER A 177 12.79 -13.16 -3.42
C SER A 177 13.38 -14.16 -2.41
N ILE A 178 14.71 -14.28 -2.35
CA ILE A 178 15.40 -15.28 -1.51
C ILE A 178 15.07 -15.02 -0.03
N PRO A 179 14.57 -16.03 0.71
CA PRO A 179 14.28 -15.88 2.13
C PRO A 179 15.49 -15.40 2.92
N GLY A 180 15.29 -14.34 3.73
CA GLY A 180 16.36 -13.76 4.53
C GLY A 180 17.26 -12.75 3.81
N ASP A 181 17.17 -12.62 2.47
CA ASP A 181 17.90 -11.59 1.73
C ASP A 181 17.25 -10.21 2.00
N PRO A 182 17.99 -9.23 2.55
CA PRO A 182 17.42 -7.92 2.83
C PRO A 182 17.31 -7.02 1.60
N ARG A 183 17.92 -7.38 0.46
CA ARG A 183 17.87 -6.59 -0.78
C ARG A 183 16.47 -6.58 -1.36
N ASP A 184 16.10 -5.45 -1.95
CA ASP A 184 14.81 -5.24 -2.63
C ASP A 184 13.62 -5.61 -1.76
N THR A 185 13.63 -5.13 -0.52
CA THR A 185 12.59 -5.40 0.49
C THR A 185 12.02 -4.13 1.10
N THR A 186 10.81 -4.28 1.64
CA THR A 186 10.17 -3.31 2.53
C THR A 186 9.40 -4.06 3.62
N THR A 187 8.67 -3.33 4.48
CA THR A 187 7.66 -3.90 5.36
C THR A 187 6.27 -3.44 4.94
N PRO A 188 5.21 -4.22 5.18
CA PRO A 188 3.84 -3.80 4.88
C PRO A 188 3.50 -2.42 5.47
N SER A 189 3.89 -2.17 6.72
CA SER A 189 3.64 -0.88 7.39
C SER A 189 4.34 0.28 6.70
N ALA A 190 5.64 0.15 6.39
CA ALA A 190 6.40 1.21 5.74
C ALA A 190 5.84 1.53 4.34
N MET A 191 5.47 0.52 3.57
CA MET A 191 4.86 0.72 2.26
C MET A 191 3.49 1.41 2.38
N SER A 192 2.63 1.01 3.32
CA SER A 192 1.34 1.67 3.53
C SER A 192 1.50 3.14 3.93
N ASP A 193 2.43 3.45 4.84
CA ASP A 193 2.71 4.82 5.24
C ASP A 193 3.28 5.65 4.07
N SER A 194 4.13 5.07 3.22
CA SER A 194 4.63 5.72 2.00
C SER A 194 3.52 6.00 1.00
N ILE A 195 2.63 5.03 0.75
CA ILE A 195 1.47 5.21 -0.14
C ILE A 195 0.55 6.32 0.36
N GLN A 196 0.27 6.35 1.65
CA GLN A 196 -0.54 7.44 2.23
C GLN A 196 0.06 8.80 1.92
N ARG A 197 1.37 8.98 2.18
CA ARG A 197 2.07 10.24 1.95
C ARG A 197 2.07 10.65 0.48
N LEU A 198 2.25 9.68 -0.43
CA LEU A 198 2.37 9.91 -1.87
C LEU A 198 1.03 10.13 -2.57
N VAL A 199 -0.03 9.40 -2.18
CA VAL A 199 -1.30 9.36 -2.92
C VAL A 199 -2.39 10.21 -2.26
N LEU A 200 -2.33 10.38 -0.94
CA LEU A 200 -3.34 11.08 -0.15
C LEU A 200 -2.79 12.27 0.64
N GLY A 201 -1.49 12.27 0.92
CA GLY A 201 -0.79 13.30 1.67
C GLY A 201 -0.15 14.37 0.77
N ASP A 202 0.94 14.95 1.26
CA ASP A 202 1.63 16.10 0.68
C ASP A 202 3.08 15.84 0.26
N ALA A 203 3.52 14.57 0.26
CA ALA A 203 4.87 14.20 -0.18
C ALA A 203 5.12 14.46 -1.68
N LEU A 204 4.05 14.63 -2.46
CA LEU A 204 4.09 15.11 -3.84
C LEU A 204 3.23 16.37 -3.97
N GLY A 205 3.62 17.26 -4.89
CA GLY A 205 2.76 18.38 -5.31
C GLY A 205 1.41 17.86 -5.85
N ALA A 206 0.38 18.70 -5.82
CA ALA A 206 -0.99 18.28 -6.18
C ALA A 206 -1.06 17.65 -7.59
N ALA A 207 -0.46 18.28 -8.59
CA ALA A 207 -0.47 17.77 -9.97
C ALA A 207 0.24 16.38 -10.07
N GLN A 208 1.38 16.21 -9.40
CA GLN A 208 2.12 14.95 -9.39
C GLN A 208 1.37 13.86 -8.65
N ARG A 209 0.73 14.18 -7.53
CA ARG A 209 -0.11 13.26 -6.77
C ARG A 209 -1.32 12.79 -7.58
N ASP A 210 -2.01 13.71 -8.25
CA ASP A 210 -3.16 13.38 -9.11
C ASP A 210 -2.74 12.52 -10.31
N GLN A 211 -1.55 12.77 -10.87
CA GLN A 211 -0.98 11.96 -11.93
C GLN A 211 -0.64 10.55 -11.45
N LEU A 212 -0.01 10.39 -10.26
CA LEU A 212 0.28 9.09 -9.67
C LEU A 212 -1.02 8.31 -9.42
N LYS A 213 -2.01 8.96 -8.81
CA LYS A 213 -3.34 8.39 -8.59
C LYS A 213 -4.00 7.93 -9.89
N THR A 214 -3.90 8.72 -10.95
CA THR A 214 -4.45 8.37 -12.28
C THR A 214 -3.78 7.11 -12.82
N TRP A 215 -2.45 6.99 -12.74
CA TRP A 215 -1.75 5.79 -13.19
C TRP A 215 -2.14 4.56 -12.35
N LEU A 216 -2.23 4.68 -11.03
CA LEU A 216 -2.62 3.58 -10.14
C LEU A 216 -4.04 3.10 -10.42
N LEU A 217 -5.00 4.01 -10.63
CA LEU A 217 -6.38 3.67 -10.98
C LEU A 217 -6.50 2.97 -12.35
N GLY A 218 -5.53 3.16 -13.23
CA GLY A 218 -5.43 2.48 -14.52
C GLY A 218 -4.72 1.13 -14.49
N ASN A 219 -4.36 0.60 -13.32
CA ASN A 219 -3.71 -0.70 -13.20
C ASN A 219 -4.60 -1.81 -13.77
N THR A 220 -4.01 -2.69 -14.59
CA THR A 220 -4.72 -3.82 -15.25
C THR A 220 -4.37 -5.18 -14.64
N THR A 221 -3.47 -5.21 -13.62
CA THR A 221 -2.85 -6.46 -13.15
C THR A 221 -3.44 -7.00 -11.84
N SER A 222 -4.45 -6.31 -11.23
CA SER A 222 -4.97 -6.68 -9.91
C SER A 222 -6.35 -7.38 -9.93
N THR A 223 -6.82 -7.81 -11.10
CA THR A 223 -8.15 -8.40 -11.28
C THR A 223 -8.43 -9.56 -10.31
N GLU A 224 -7.43 -10.37 -10.00
CA GLU A 224 -7.54 -11.51 -9.08
C GLU A 224 -7.06 -11.21 -7.66
N ARG A 225 -6.66 -9.95 -7.36
CA ARG A 225 -6.09 -9.54 -6.07
C ARG A 225 -6.98 -8.52 -5.37
N PHE A 226 -6.57 -7.26 -5.25
CA PHE A 226 -7.37 -6.24 -4.57
C PHE A 226 -8.74 -6.07 -5.19
N LEU A 227 -8.86 -6.02 -6.53
CA LEU A 227 -10.15 -5.91 -7.21
C LEU A 227 -11.09 -7.08 -6.91
N ALA A 228 -10.59 -8.30 -6.74
CA ALA A 228 -11.40 -9.46 -6.33
C ALA A 228 -11.76 -9.45 -4.84
N GLY A 229 -11.07 -8.62 -4.06
CA GLY A 229 -11.25 -8.54 -2.61
C GLY A 229 -12.19 -7.44 -2.13
N VAL A 230 -12.43 -6.41 -2.95
CA VAL A 230 -13.31 -5.29 -2.58
C VAL A 230 -14.75 -5.52 -3.01
N PRO A 231 -15.75 -4.95 -2.31
CA PRO A 231 -17.14 -4.96 -2.75
C PRO A 231 -17.34 -4.19 -4.07
N ALA A 232 -18.46 -4.46 -4.76
CA ALA A 232 -18.84 -3.72 -5.96
C ALA A 232 -18.93 -2.20 -5.70
N GLY A 233 -18.54 -1.40 -6.69
CA GLY A 233 -18.56 0.06 -6.62
C GLY A 233 -17.33 0.72 -5.99
N TRP A 234 -16.42 -0.05 -5.41
CA TRP A 234 -15.15 0.47 -4.94
C TRP A 234 -14.21 0.79 -6.10
N LYS A 235 -13.38 1.83 -5.93
CA LYS A 235 -12.26 2.10 -6.84
C LYS A 235 -10.97 1.62 -6.19
N VAL A 236 -10.12 0.98 -6.98
CA VAL A 236 -8.83 0.45 -6.56
C VAL A 236 -7.74 1.13 -7.37
N GLY A 237 -6.77 1.74 -6.70
CA GLY A 237 -5.56 2.27 -7.31
C GLY A 237 -4.35 1.61 -6.67
N ASP A 238 -3.72 0.70 -7.40
CA ASP A 238 -2.78 -0.23 -6.81
C ASP A 238 -1.60 -0.57 -7.72
N LYS A 239 -0.63 -1.26 -7.14
CA LYS A 239 0.50 -1.86 -7.84
C LYS A 239 0.75 -3.27 -7.33
N THR A 240 0.68 -4.24 -8.23
CA THR A 240 0.97 -5.64 -7.94
C THR A 240 2.46 -5.96 -8.00
N GLY A 241 2.84 -7.08 -7.39
CA GLY A 241 4.18 -7.67 -7.49
C GLY A 241 4.15 -9.20 -7.51
N SER A 242 5.06 -9.81 -8.26
CA SER A 242 5.22 -11.27 -8.30
C SER A 242 6.70 -11.62 -8.45
N GLY A 243 7.13 -12.74 -7.85
CA GLY A 243 8.51 -13.19 -7.90
C GLY A 243 8.66 -14.65 -7.50
N SER A 244 9.89 -15.11 -7.41
CA SER A 244 10.21 -16.46 -6.91
C SER A 244 9.69 -16.67 -5.50
N TYR A 245 9.72 -17.89 -5.03
CA TYR A 245 9.16 -18.29 -3.73
C TYR A 245 7.67 -17.95 -3.60
N GLY A 246 6.91 -18.02 -4.71
CA GLY A 246 5.48 -17.72 -4.76
C GLY A 246 5.15 -16.28 -4.32
N SER A 247 6.13 -15.38 -4.33
CA SER A 247 5.92 -13.99 -3.91
C SER A 247 4.77 -13.37 -4.69
N THR A 248 3.75 -12.94 -3.96
CA THR A 248 2.51 -12.39 -4.50
C THR A 248 2.13 -11.19 -3.64
N ASN A 249 2.17 -10.01 -4.22
CA ASN A 249 2.01 -8.76 -3.49
C ASN A 249 0.96 -7.88 -4.16
N ASP A 250 0.29 -7.04 -3.35
CA ASP A 250 -0.52 -5.94 -3.85
C ASP A 250 -0.50 -4.79 -2.85
N VAL A 251 -0.35 -3.55 -3.33
CA VAL A 251 -0.22 -2.36 -2.48
C VAL A 251 -0.93 -1.18 -3.12
N GLY A 252 -1.70 -0.40 -2.35
CA GLY A 252 -2.44 0.70 -2.93
C GLY A 252 -3.44 1.38 -2.00
N VAL A 253 -4.38 2.07 -2.61
CA VAL A 253 -5.49 2.75 -1.95
C VAL A 253 -6.81 2.21 -2.49
N LEU A 254 -7.73 1.94 -1.59
CA LEU A 254 -9.07 1.44 -1.86
C LEU A 254 -10.06 2.55 -1.47
N TRP A 255 -10.82 3.06 -2.45
CA TRP A 255 -11.82 4.10 -2.24
C TRP A 255 -13.23 3.49 -2.21
N PRO A 256 -13.90 3.48 -1.06
CA PRO A 256 -15.31 3.10 -0.99
C PRO A 256 -16.18 4.12 -1.72
N PRO A 257 -17.43 3.73 -2.13
CA PRO A 257 -18.39 4.68 -2.68
C PRO A 257 -18.76 5.82 -1.71
N ALA A 258 -18.68 5.55 -0.42
CA ALA A 258 -18.88 6.52 0.66
C ALA A 258 -17.91 6.22 1.81
N GLY A 259 -17.47 7.27 2.50
CA GLY A 259 -16.50 7.15 3.59
C GLY A 259 -15.06 7.43 3.18
N ALA A 260 -14.14 7.21 4.09
CA ALA A 260 -12.73 7.50 3.91
C ALA A 260 -12.00 6.35 3.19
N PRO A 261 -10.96 6.64 2.40
CA PRO A 261 -10.14 5.63 1.76
C PRO A 261 -9.45 4.71 2.77
N VAL A 262 -9.22 3.46 2.36
CA VAL A 262 -8.37 2.50 3.06
C VAL A 262 -7.06 2.37 2.30
N VAL A 263 -5.94 2.58 2.97
CA VAL A 263 -4.61 2.25 2.45
C VAL A 263 -4.30 0.82 2.84
N LEU A 264 -3.79 0.02 1.90
CA LEU A 264 -3.53 -1.39 2.12
C LEU A 264 -2.25 -1.84 1.43
N SER A 265 -1.46 -2.64 2.14
CA SER A 265 -0.31 -3.38 1.60
C SER A 265 -0.39 -4.83 2.05
N VAL A 266 -0.38 -5.74 1.10
CA VAL A 266 -0.41 -7.18 1.33
C VAL A 266 0.75 -7.84 0.60
N TYR A 267 1.51 -8.65 1.34
CA TYR A 267 2.66 -9.39 0.86
C TYR A 267 2.53 -10.86 1.25
N LEU A 268 2.81 -11.76 0.32
CA LEU A 268 2.81 -13.19 0.55
C LEU A 268 4.08 -13.80 -0.04
N THR A 269 4.72 -14.73 0.68
CA THR A 269 5.85 -15.51 0.18
C THR A 269 5.86 -16.90 0.82
N PHE A 270 6.58 -17.83 0.21
CA PHE A 270 6.64 -19.22 0.64
C PHE A 270 8.10 -19.66 0.86
N PRO A 271 8.34 -20.74 1.60
CA PRO A 271 9.70 -21.24 1.80
C PRO A 271 10.27 -22.00 0.58
N GLN A 272 9.42 -22.50 -0.33
CA GLN A 272 9.85 -23.24 -1.52
C GLN A 272 10.06 -22.28 -2.69
N LYS A 273 11.20 -22.42 -3.39
CA LYS A 273 11.58 -21.55 -4.50
C LYS A 273 10.59 -21.59 -5.68
N ASP A 274 10.03 -22.75 -5.95
CA ASP A 274 9.11 -23.04 -7.05
C ASP A 274 7.63 -22.96 -6.65
N ALA A 275 7.35 -22.51 -5.42
CA ALA A 275 5.98 -22.28 -4.98
C ALA A 275 5.23 -21.36 -5.97
N LYS A 276 3.95 -21.67 -6.16
CA LYS A 276 3.08 -20.86 -7.03
C LYS A 276 2.55 -19.64 -6.28
N GLY A 277 2.41 -18.54 -6.99
CA GLY A 277 1.75 -17.35 -6.47
C GLY A 277 0.28 -17.62 -6.14
N ARG A 278 -0.26 -16.95 -5.11
CA ARG A 278 -1.61 -17.15 -4.57
C ARG A 278 -2.37 -15.83 -4.51
N SER A 279 -2.90 -15.40 -5.67
CA SER A 279 -3.72 -14.18 -5.78
C SER A 279 -5.01 -14.26 -4.94
N ASP A 280 -5.56 -15.45 -4.76
CA ASP A 280 -6.73 -15.72 -3.92
C ASP A 280 -6.51 -15.41 -2.44
N VAL A 281 -5.27 -15.61 -1.93
CA VAL A 281 -4.89 -15.24 -0.56
C VAL A 281 -4.87 -13.71 -0.42
N ILE A 282 -4.34 -12.99 -1.42
CA ILE A 282 -4.35 -11.52 -1.44
C ILE A 282 -5.79 -10.99 -1.43
N ALA A 283 -6.66 -11.53 -2.29
CA ALA A 283 -8.08 -11.16 -2.33
C ALA A 283 -8.80 -11.45 -1.01
N SER A 284 -8.49 -12.58 -0.35
CA SER A 284 -9.05 -12.95 0.94
C SER A 284 -8.59 -12.02 2.06
N ALA A 285 -7.30 -11.67 2.11
CA ALA A 285 -6.78 -10.68 3.05
C ALA A 285 -7.44 -9.31 2.84
N THR A 286 -7.64 -8.91 1.59
CA THR A 286 -8.35 -7.66 1.25
C THR A 286 -9.77 -7.65 1.79
N ARG A 287 -10.54 -8.75 1.62
CA ARG A 287 -11.90 -8.87 2.17
C ARG A 287 -11.94 -8.71 3.68
N ILE A 288 -11.00 -9.36 4.38
CA ILE A 288 -10.90 -9.27 5.84
C ILE A 288 -10.64 -7.82 6.26
N VAL A 289 -9.65 -7.16 5.62
CA VAL A 289 -9.29 -5.77 5.94
C VAL A 289 -10.42 -4.81 5.65
N VAL A 290 -11.06 -4.92 4.49
CA VAL A 290 -12.18 -4.05 4.10
C VAL A 290 -13.37 -4.22 5.04
N ALA A 291 -13.72 -5.45 5.41
CA ALA A 291 -14.80 -5.71 6.37
C ALA A 291 -14.52 -5.12 7.77
N ALA A 292 -13.25 -5.09 8.18
CA ALA A 292 -12.86 -4.56 9.49
C ALA A 292 -12.70 -3.02 9.52
N LEU A 293 -12.30 -2.40 8.40
CA LEU A 293 -11.90 -0.99 8.37
C LEU A 293 -12.90 -0.07 7.65
N ALA A 294 -13.81 -0.59 6.83
CA ALA A 294 -14.75 0.22 6.05
C ALA A 294 -16.14 0.35 6.68
N GLY A 295 -16.30 -0.15 7.92
CA GLY A 295 -17.53 -0.07 8.72
C GLY A 295 -17.72 1.29 9.39
#